data_39f296ece556a41e30464c74ab266e01
#
_entry.id   39f296ece556a41e30464c74ab266e01
#
_cell.length_a   1.000
_cell.length_b   1.000
_cell.length_c   1.000
_cell.angle_alpha   90.00
_cell.angle_beta   90.00
_cell.angle_gamma   90.00
#
_symmetry.space_group_name_H-M   'P 1'
#
loop_
_entity.id
_entity.type
_entity.pdbx_description
1 polymer ?
#
loop_
_entity_poly.entity_id
_entity_poly.type
_entity_poly.pdbx_seq_one_letter_code
_entity_poly.pdbx_strand_id
1 'polypeptide(L)'
;MARIALKVDVDTLRGTREGVPRLLASLERASAKATFLFSLGPDHTGWALRRAFRPGFLAKVQRTSVLAHYGLRTLMYGVLLPAPDIGREAASAMRAARDAGFECGIHCWDHVVWQDNVRRRDAAWTGSQMTLAFDRFAEVFGAPPATHGAAGWQMNAAAFRRIDAWGMAYASDGRGTGPYLPQIEGVALAHVQLPTTLPTLDELIGTDGIDAGNVATALLGLTEADRDQVFTLHAELEGGLLAPAFDALLSGWRAQGHALVDLGGLFAGLDRRRLPTLPIAWGEVPGRSGELIVAPVARAGAR
;
A
#
# COMPACT_ATOMS: atom_id res chain seq x y z
N MET A 1 20.59 7.69 11.76
CA MET A 1 19.66 8.45 10.90
C MET A 1 18.45 7.56 10.69
N ALA A 2 17.29 7.99 11.13
CA ALA A 2 16.05 7.24 10.96
C ALA A 2 15.60 7.27 9.48
N ARG A 3 14.86 6.25 9.07
CA ARG A 3 14.45 6.06 7.68
C ARG A 3 12.94 6.17 7.54
N ILE A 4 12.49 6.79 6.45
CA ILE A 4 11.11 6.70 6.00
C ILE A 4 11.09 5.80 4.77
N ALA A 5 10.50 4.63 4.87
CA ALA A 5 10.27 3.76 3.72
C ALA A 5 9.00 4.20 2.99
N LEU A 6 9.15 4.50 1.69
CA LEU A 6 8.05 4.94 0.84
C LEU A 6 7.44 3.73 0.13
N LYS A 7 6.18 3.44 0.43
CA LYS A 7 5.38 2.39 -0.17
C LYS A 7 4.32 3.03 -1.07
N VAL A 8 4.39 2.79 -2.36
CA VAL A 8 3.45 3.30 -3.36
C VAL A 8 2.46 2.20 -3.75
N ASP A 9 1.22 2.34 -3.33
CA ASP A 9 0.14 1.46 -3.77
C ASP A 9 -0.43 2.02 -5.10
N VAL A 10 -0.53 1.16 -6.11
CA VAL A 10 -0.99 1.51 -7.45
C VAL A 10 -2.24 0.68 -7.76
N ASP A 11 -3.41 1.29 -7.56
CA ASP A 11 -4.68 0.59 -7.49
C ASP A 11 -5.37 0.43 -8.84
N THR A 12 -5.23 1.44 -9.72
CA THR A 12 -6.04 1.60 -10.92
C THR A 12 -5.23 1.74 -12.20
N LEU A 13 -5.89 1.56 -13.34
CA LEU A 13 -5.29 1.86 -14.65
C LEU A 13 -4.85 3.32 -14.75
N ARG A 14 -5.66 4.25 -14.22
CA ARG A 14 -5.34 5.68 -14.23
C ARG A 14 -4.13 5.98 -13.35
N GLY A 15 -4.09 5.46 -12.14
CA GLY A 15 -2.92 5.61 -11.24
C GLY A 15 -1.65 5.10 -11.89
N THR A 16 -1.74 3.94 -12.56
CA THR A 16 -0.58 3.36 -13.27
C THR A 16 -0.13 4.24 -14.44
N ARG A 17 -1.05 4.75 -15.27
CA ARG A 17 -0.70 5.53 -16.48
C ARG A 17 -0.31 6.97 -16.22
N GLU A 18 -0.96 7.62 -15.25
CA GLU A 18 -0.79 9.06 -14.98
C GLU A 18 -0.02 9.33 -13.69
N GLY A 19 -0.33 8.58 -12.63
CA GLY A 19 0.24 8.77 -11.30
C GLY A 19 1.68 8.27 -11.21
N VAL A 20 1.95 7.06 -11.67
CA VAL A 20 3.30 6.48 -11.62
C VAL A 20 4.35 7.37 -12.29
N PRO A 21 4.19 7.86 -13.55
CA PRO A 21 5.19 8.74 -14.14
C PRO A 21 5.45 10.03 -13.37
N ARG A 22 4.41 10.61 -12.74
CA ARG A 22 4.57 11.82 -11.93
C ARG A 22 5.32 11.54 -10.63
N LEU A 23 5.00 10.42 -9.97
CA LEU A 23 5.71 9.99 -8.76
C LEU A 23 7.18 9.69 -9.06
N LEU A 24 7.49 9.01 -10.18
CA LEU A 24 8.87 8.77 -10.59
C LEU A 24 9.64 10.10 -10.68
N ALA A 25 9.08 11.10 -11.37
CA ALA A 25 9.71 12.42 -11.49
C ALA A 25 9.91 13.11 -10.12
N SER A 26 8.94 13.03 -9.20
CA SER A 26 9.07 13.60 -7.84
C SER A 26 10.15 12.89 -7.03
N LEU A 27 10.16 11.56 -7.04
CA LEU A 27 11.13 10.74 -6.32
C LEU A 27 12.57 10.93 -6.87
N GLU A 28 12.73 11.00 -8.18
CA GLU A 28 14.03 11.27 -8.82
C GLU A 28 14.56 12.65 -8.43
N ARG A 29 13.74 13.72 -8.54
CA ARG A 29 14.13 15.08 -8.09
C ARG A 29 14.54 15.09 -6.62
N ALA A 30 13.83 14.35 -5.79
CA ALA A 30 14.16 14.20 -4.38
C ALA A 30 15.31 13.21 -4.13
N SER A 31 15.86 12.50 -5.13
CA SER A 31 16.79 11.37 -4.97
C SER A 31 16.30 10.37 -3.90
N ALA A 32 15.00 10.14 -3.83
CA ALA A 32 14.35 9.23 -2.89
C ALA A 32 14.15 7.86 -3.54
N LYS A 33 14.14 6.80 -2.72
CA LYS A 33 13.77 5.45 -3.14
C LYS A 33 12.34 5.16 -2.69
N ALA A 34 11.66 4.26 -3.41
CA ALA A 34 10.31 3.81 -3.08
C ALA A 34 10.06 2.41 -3.63
N THR A 35 9.09 1.70 -3.03
CA THR A 35 8.58 0.43 -3.53
C THR A 35 7.23 0.65 -4.19
N PHE A 36 7.09 0.33 -5.46
CA PHE A 36 5.84 0.36 -6.20
C PHE A 36 5.15 -1.00 -6.16
N LEU A 37 3.94 -1.03 -5.64
CA LEU A 37 3.11 -2.24 -5.55
C LEU A 37 1.94 -2.12 -6.54
N PHE A 38 1.87 -3.02 -7.51
CA PHE A 38 0.95 -2.90 -8.64
C PHE A 38 -0.26 -3.83 -8.52
N SER A 39 -1.45 -3.29 -8.77
CA SER A 39 -2.62 -4.07 -9.18
C SER A 39 -2.43 -4.52 -10.63
N LEU A 40 -2.67 -5.81 -10.92
CA LEU A 40 -2.17 -6.46 -12.13
C LEU A 40 -3.25 -7.03 -13.06
N GLY A 41 -4.49 -7.06 -12.61
CA GLY A 41 -5.62 -7.60 -13.37
C GLY A 41 -6.67 -6.54 -13.72
N PRO A 42 -7.98 -6.93 -13.70
CA PRO A 42 -9.05 -6.02 -14.08
C PRO A 42 -9.23 -4.84 -13.11
N ASP A 43 -9.47 -3.66 -13.66
CA ASP A 43 -9.84 -2.47 -12.89
C ASP A 43 -11.36 -2.41 -12.66
N HIS A 44 -11.82 -2.92 -11.53
CA HIS A 44 -13.22 -2.85 -11.12
C HIS A 44 -13.50 -1.70 -10.13
N THR A 45 -12.80 -0.58 -10.24
CA THR A 45 -12.95 0.55 -9.31
C THR A 45 -14.41 1.06 -9.25
N GLY A 46 -15.17 0.97 -10.33
CA GLY A 46 -16.58 1.32 -10.32
C GLY A 46 -17.43 0.49 -9.35
N TRP A 47 -17.02 -0.74 -9.03
CA TRP A 47 -17.74 -1.55 -8.03
C TRP A 47 -17.61 -1.00 -6.62
N ALA A 48 -16.59 -0.21 -6.33
CA ALA A 48 -16.45 0.46 -5.05
C ALA A 48 -17.61 1.42 -4.76
N LEU A 49 -18.31 1.92 -5.79
CA LEU A 49 -19.54 2.73 -5.65
C LEU A 49 -20.65 1.96 -4.90
N ARG A 50 -20.67 0.63 -4.99
CA ARG A 50 -21.62 -0.20 -4.21
C ARG A 50 -21.43 -0.02 -2.69
N ARG A 51 -20.23 0.40 -2.26
CA ARG A 51 -19.93 0.71 -0.86
C ARG A 51 -20.59 2.03 -0.42
N ALA A 52 -21.03 2.89 -1.37
CA ALA A 52 -21.75 4.13 -1.08
C ALA A 52 -23.06 3.89 -0.29
N PHE A 53 -23.62 2.70 -0.44
CA PHE A 53 -24.81 2.28 0.33
C PHE A 53 -24.49 1.76 1.73
N ARG A 54 -23.21 1.71 2.14
CA ARG A 54 -22.83 1.34 3.51
C ARG A 54 -22.84 2.57 4.43
N PRO A 55 -23.31 2.45 5.69
CA PRO A 55 -23.27 3.54 6.66
C PRO A 55 -21.84 4.14 6.78
N GLY A 56 -21.76 5.46 6.79
CA GLY A 56 -20.47 6.19 6.91
C GLY A 56 -19.68 6.41 5.62
N PHE A 57 -19.99 5.71 4.51
CA PHE A 57 -19.26 5.88 3.24
C PHE A 57 -19.53 7.25 2.61
N LEU A 58 -20.77 7.74 2.62
CA LEU A 58 -21.12 9.05 2.06
C LEU A 58 -20.41 10.20 2.75
N ALA A 59 -20.20 10.12 4.07
CA ALA A 59 -19.42 11.11 4.81
C ALA A 59 -17.94 11.11 4.41
N LYS A 60 -17.39 9.96 4.02
CA LYS A 60 -16.02 9.84 3.49
C LYS A 60 -15.92 10.38 2.06
N VAL A 61 -16.89 10.08 1.20
CA VAL A 61 -16.95 10.57 -0.21
C VAL A 61 -17.05 12.09 -0.26
N GLN A 62 -17.75 12.71 0.69
CA GLN A 62 -17.84 14.18 0.78
C GLN A 62 -16.54 14.83 1.28
N ARG A 63 -15.77 14.15 2.14
CA ARG A 63 -14.49 14.65 2.66
C ARG A 63 -13.34 14.52 1.65
N THR A 64 -13.29 13.40 0.93
CA THR A 64 -12.34 13.19 -0.16
C THR A 64 -13.14 13.25 -1.46
N SER A 65 -12.84 14.18 -2.34
CA SER A 65 -13.54 14.30 -3.63
C SER A 65 -13.14 13.10 -4.52
N VAL A 66 -13.77 11.94 -4.26
CA VAL A 66 -13.52 10.65 -4.93
C VAL A 66 -13.53 10.80 -6.45
N LEU A 67 -14.45 11.62 -6.97
CA LEU A 67 -14.53 11.91 -8.39
C LEU A 67 -13.28 12.63 -8.93
N ALA A 68 -12.71 13.55 -8.15
CA ALA A 68 -11.52 14.28 -8.55
C ALA A 68 -10.26 13.39 -8.52
N HIS A 69 -10.18 12.45 -7.56
CA HIS A 69 -9.05 11.54 -7.43
C HIS A 69 -9.08 10.41 -8.48
N TYR A 70 -10.20 9.70 -8.62
CA TYR A 70 -10.28 8.56 -9.51
C TYR A 70 -10.71 8.93 -10.95
N GLY A 71 -11.44 10.04 -11.13
CA GLY A 71 -12.01 10.46 -12.39
C GLY A 71 -13.25 9.66 -12.78
N LEU A 72 -14.14 10.31 -13.54
CA LEU A 72 -15.43 9.72 -13.93
C LEU A 72 -15.28 8.40 -14.70
N ARG A 73 -14.32 8.32 -15.63
CA ARG A 73 -14.10 7.12 -16.45
C ARG A 73 -13.73 5.90 -15.61
N THR A 74 -12.82 6.05 -14.65
CA THR A 74 -12.40 4.97 -13.74
C THR A 74 -13.58 4.48 -12.89
N LEU A 75 -14.42 5.39 -12.42
CA LEU A 75 -15.64 5.04 -11.68
C LEU A 75 -16.72 4.33 -12.52
N MET A 76 -16.61 4.35 -13.84
CA MET A 76 -17.48 3.57 -14.73
C MET A 76 -16.96 2.16 -15.03
N TYR A 77 -15.70 1.85 -14.73
CA TYR A 77 -15.12 0.54 -15.02
C TYR A 77 -15.79 -0.59 -14.20
N GLY A 78 -16.18 -1.63 -14.90
CA GLY A 78 -16.91 -2.77 -14.34
C GLY A 78 -18.41 -2.52 -14.10
N VAL A 79 -18.92 -1.28 -14.33
CA VAL A 79 -20.34 -0.90 -14.18
C VAL A 79 -20.96 -0.57 -15.53
N LEU A 80 -20.49 0.48 -16.17
CA LEU A 80 -20.97 0.97 -17.48
C LEU A 80 -19.95 0.71 -18.59
N LEU A 81 -18.68 0.59 -18.25
CA LEU A 81 -17.60 0.27 -19.17
C LEU A 81 -16.95 -1.08 -18.76
N PRO A 82 -16.42 -1.84 -19.73
CA PRO A 82 -15.61 -3.01 -19.41
C PRO A 82 -14.46 -2.63 -18.46
N ALA A 83 -14.13 -3.53 -17.53
CA ALA A 83 -12.97 -3.36 -16.69
C ALA A 83 -11.69 -3.59 -17.54
N PRO A 84 -10.82 -2.58 -17.68
CA PRO A 84 -9.57 -2.75 -18.40
C PRO A 84 -8.60 -3.62 -17.62
N ASP A 85 -7.75 -4.38 -18.31
CA ASP A 85 -6.69 -5.19 -17.70
C ASP A 85 -5.46 -4.30 -17.46
N ILE A 86 -5.21 -3.93 -16.21
CA ILE A 86 -4.16 -2.97 -15.83
C ILE A 86 -2.79 -3.47 -16.26
N GLY A 87 -2.47 -4.75 -15.95
CA GLY A 87 -1.17 -5.34 -16.24
C GLY A 87 -0.85 -5.45 -17.72
N ARG A 88 -1.87 -5.59 -18.59
CA ARG A 88 -1.68 -5.56 -20.04
C ARG A 88 -1.63 -4.15 -20.60
N GLU A 89 -2.58 -3.32 -20.18
CA GLU A 89 -2.76 -2.00 -20.77
C GLU A 89 -1.76 -0.94 -20.28
N ALA A 90 -1.15 -1.15 -19.10
CA ALA A 90 -0.19 -0.21 -18.51
C ALA A 90 1.19 -0.83 -18.22
N ALA A 91 1.52 -1.99 -18.81
CA ALA A 91 2.81 -2.67 -18.64
C ALA A 91 4.03 -1.76 -18.88
N SER A 92 3.95 -0.83 -19.83
CA SER A 92 5.03 0.10 -20.12
C SER A 92 5.33 1.05 -18.96
N ALA A 93 4.30 1.58 -18.29
CA ALA A 93 4.45 2.44 -17.13
C ALA A 93 5.00 1.67 -15.91
N MET A 94 4.57 0.42 -15.73
CA MET A 94 5.12 -0.46 -14.70
C MET A 94 6.60 -0.73 -14.92
N ARG A 95 6.99 -1.11 -16.15
CA ARG A 95 8.41 -1.31 -16.50
C ARG A 95 9.25 -0.04 -16.35
N ALA A 96 8.69 1.13 -16.66
CA ALA A 96 9.40 2.39 -16.46
C ALA A 96 9.81 2.61 -14.99
N ALA A 97 8.99 2.21 -14.02
CA ALA A 97 9.37 2.26 -12.60
C ALA A 97 10.56 1.33 -12.30
N ARG A 98 10.53 0.07 -12.78
CA ARG A 98 11.65 -0.86 -12.66
C ARG A 98 12.91 -0.33 -13.35
N ASP A 99 12.78 0.17 -14.57
CA ASP A 99 13.92 0.62 -15.40
C ASP A 99 14.56 1.89 -14.81
N ALA A 100 13.80 2.70 -14.07
CA ALA A 100 14.30 3.81 -13.25
C ALA A 100 14.96 3.34 -11.93
N GLY A 101 15.03 2.03 -11.68
CA GLY A 101 15.71 1.45 -10.53
C GLY A 101 14.90 1.50 -9.23
N PHE A 102 13.56 1.56 -9.33
CA PHE A 102 12.67 1.44 -8.18
C PHE A 102 12.30 -0.02 -7.93
N GLU A 103 12.12 -0.37 -6.66
CA GLU A 103 11.61 -1.66 -6.26
C GLU A 103 10.16 -1.80 -6.73
N CYS A 104 9.82 -2.98 -7.28
CA CYS A 104 8.48 -3.30 -7.74
C CYS A 104 7.98 -4.60 -7.09
N GLY A 105 6.71 -4.64 -6.71
CA GLY A 105 6.07 -5.80 -6.10
C GLY A 105 4.59 -5.90 -6.47
N ILE A 106 3.92 -6.88 -5.88
CA ILE A 106 2.50 -7.15 -6.08
C ILE A 106 1.67 -6.36 -5.07
N HIS A 107 0.62 -5.67 -5.55
CA HIS A 107 -0.47 -5.19 -4.73
C HIS A 107 -1.60 -6.22 -4.66
N CYS A 108 -2.16 -6.59 -5.81
CA CYS A 108 -3.19 -7.63 -5.94
C CYS A 108 -3.43 -7.99 -7.41
N TRP A 109 -4.35 -8.95 -7.65
CA TRP A 109 -4.91 -9.17 -8.98
C TRP A 109 -5.97 -8.12 -9.31
N ASP A 110 -7.02 -8.00 -8.49
CA ASP A 110 -8.13 -7.07 -8.65
C ASP A 110 -8.39 -6.41 -7.30
N HIS A 111 -8.17 -5.11 -7.23
CA HIS A 111 -8.17 -4.36 -5.98
C HIS A 111 -9.51 -4.43 -5.24
N VAL A 112 -10.62 -4.17 -5.94
CA VAL A 112 -11.95 -4.14 -5.32
C VAL A 112 -12.42 -5.54 -4.94
N VAL A 113 -12.20 -6.51 -5.84
CA VAL A 113 -12.57 -7.91 -5.59
C VAL A 113 -11.78 -8.49 -4.43
N TRP A 114 -10.48 -8.22 -4.35
CA TRP A 114 -9.65 -8.63 -3.22
C TRP A 114 -10.14 -8.02 -1.91
N GLN A 115 -10.20 -6.70 -1.85
CA GLN A 115 -10.55 -5.97 -0.64
C GLN A 115 -11.93 -6.35 -0.07
N ASP A 116 -12.92 -6.59 -0.93
CA ASP A 116 -14.26 -6.93 -0.49
C ASP A 116 -14.44 -8.39 -0.07
N ASN A 117 -13.54 -9.29 -0.50
CA ASN A 117 -13.78 -10.72 -0.39
C ASN A 117 -12.76 -11.49 0.45
N VAL A 118 -11.46 -11.15 0.42
CA VAL A 118 -10.39 -12.02 0.94
C VAL A 118 -10.60 -12.46 2.38
N ARG A 119 -11.14 -11.61 3.23
CA ARG A 119 -11.42 -11.94 4.64
C ARG A 119 -12.31 -13.17 4.81
N ARG A 120 -13.25 -13.40 3.88
CA ARG A 120 -14.30 -14.44 3.98
C ARG A 120 -14.09 -15.60 3.01
N ARG A 121 -13.07 -15.53 2.16
CA ARG A 121 -12.78 -16.53 1.15
C ARG A 121 -11.84 -17.59 1.67
N ASP A 122 -11.96 -18.78 1.09
CA ASP A 122 -11.11 -19.93 1.40
C ASP A 122 -9.70 -19.82 0.79
N ALA A 123 -8.88 -20.81 1.11
CA ALA A 123 -7.51 -20.86 0.64
C ALA A 123 -7.42 -21.09 -0.89
N ALA A 124 -8.40 -21.78 -1.50
CA ALA A 124 -8.40 -22.05 -2.94
C ALA A 124 -8.63 -20.76 -3.73
N TRP A 125 -9.65 -19.97 -3.35
CA TRP A 125 -9.91 -18.67 -3.96
C TRP A 125 -8.72 -17.71 -3.75
N THR A 126 -8.24 -17.62 -2.51
CA THR A 126 -7.11 -16.76 -2.17
C THR A 126 -5.87 -17.11 -2.99
N GLY A 127 -5.54 -18.40 -3.06
CA GLY A 127 -4.42 -18.91 -3.85
C GLY A 127 -4.56 -18.60 -5.34
N SER A 128 -5.78 -18.73 -5.90
CA SER A 128 -6.05 -18.39 -7.30
C SER A 128 -5.81 -16.92 -7.60
N GLN A 129 -6.34 -16.01 -6.78
CA GLN A 129 -6.14 -14.56 -6.96
C GLN A 129 -4.66 -14.16 -6.88
N MET A 130 -3.95 -14.71 -5.91
CA MET A 130 -2.52 -14.43 -5.74
C MET A 130 -1.68 -15.01 -6.87
N THR A 131 -1.98 -16.22 -7.35
CA THR A 131 -1.28 -16.83 -8.48
C THR A 131 -1.48 -16.02 -9.76
N LEU A 132 -2.70 -15.57 -10.05
CA LEU A 132 -2.96 -14.68 -11.20
C LEU A 132 -2.12 -13.40 -11.14
N ALA A 133 -1.99 -12.79 -9.96
CA ALA A 133 -1.16 -11.59 -9.77
C ALA A 133 0.34 -11.91 -9.95
N PHE A 134 0.79 -13.03 -9.39
CA PHE A 134 2.18 -13.47 -9.50
C PHE A 134 2.60 -13.73 -10.95
N ASP A 135 1.78 -14.50 -11.69
CA ASP A 135 2.05 -14.86 -13.08
C ASP A 135 2.06 -13.60 -13.97
N ARG A 136 1.10 -12.68 -13.76
CA ARG A 136 1.06 -11.42 -14.50
C ARG A 136 2.25 -10.52 -14.15
N PHE A 137 2.68 -10.49 -12.90
CA PHE A 137 3.89 -9.76 -12.52
C PHE A 137 5.11 -10.30 -13.28
N ALA A 138 5.29 -11.62 -13.28
CA ALA A 138 6.38 -12.27 -14.00
C ALA A 138 6.31 -12.01 -15.52
N GLU A 139 5.11 -12.01 -16.12
CA GLU A 139 4.89 -11.65 -17.54
C GLU A 139 5.31 -10.19 -17.82
N VAL A 140 4.93 -9.25 -16.96
CA VAL A 140 5.21 -7.82 -17.15
C VAL A 140 6.68 -7.49 -16.92
N PHE A 141 7.28 -8.03 -15.86
CA PHE A 141 8.61 -7.63 -15.40
C PHE A 141 9.74 -8.58 -15.83
N GLY A 142 9.40 -9.77 -16.34
CA GLY A 142 10.39 -10.78 -16.75
C GLY A 142 11.08 -11.49 -15.58
N ALA A 143 10.61 -11.30 -14.35
CA ALA A 143 11.16 -11.88 -13.12
C ALA A 143 10.06 -12.08 -12.08
N PRO A 144 10.19 -13.02 -11.13
CA PRO A 144 9.24 -13.17 -10.04
C PRO A 144 9.24 -11.94 -9.12
N PRO A 145 8.11 -11.63 -8.45
CA PRO A 145 8.03 -10.55 -7.48
C PRO A 145 8.84 -10.88 -6.21
N ALA A 146 9.50 -9.87 -5.65
CA ALA A 146 10.28 -10.00 -4.43
C ALA A 146 9.50 -9.61 -3.16
N THR A 147 8.42 -8.84 -3.31
CA THR A 147 7.63 -8.31 -2.20
C THR A 147 6.15 -8.16 -2.55
N HIS A 148 5.33 -8.05 -1.53
CA HIS A 148 3.88 -7.91 -1.60
C HIS A 148 3.39 -6.82 -0.65
N GLY A 149 2.29 -6.16 -1.00
CA GLY A 149 1.57 -5.26 -0.10
C GLY A 149 0.08 -5.30 -0.39
N ALA A 150 -0.69 -5.75 0.59
CA ALA A 150 -2.09 -6.10 0.42
C ALA A 150 -3.00 -4.90 0.12
N ALA A 151 -3.86 -5.04 -0.88
CA ALA A 151 -4.88 -4.06 -1.21
C ALA A 151 -5.81 -3.78 -0.02
N GLY A 152 -5.85 -2.49 0.38
CA GLY A 152 -6.62 -2.04 1.53
C GLY A 152 -6.22 -2.67 2.86
N TRP A 153 -5.01 -3.20 2.97
CA TRP A 153 -4.52 -3.97 4.14
C TRP A 153 -5.44 -5.15 4.50
N GLN A 154 -6.05 -5.79 3.50
CA GLN A 154 -6.95 -6.92 3.66
C GLN A 154 -6.23 -8.22 3.32
N MET A 155 -6.11 -9.11 4.28
CA MET A 155 -5.45 -10.40 4.14
C MET A 155 -6.22 -11.50 4.89
N ASN A 156 -5.93 -12.75 4.60
CA ASN A 156 -6.31 -13.90 5.42
C ASN A 156 -5.10 -14.82 5.66
N ALA A 157 -5.26 -15.81 6.50
CA ALA A 157 -4.18 -16.75 6.85
C ALA A 157 -3.58 -17.45 5.62
N ALA A 158 -4.40 -17.79 4.62
CA ALA A 158 -3.93 -18.44 3.40
C ALA A 158 -3.02 -17.53 2.56
N ALA A 159 -3.32 -16.21 2.52
CA ALA A 159 -2.51 -15.24 1.82
C ALA A 159 -1.12 -15.08 2.47
N PHE A 160 -1.04 -14.94 3.80
CA PHE A 160 0.24 -14.91 4.50
C PHE A 160 1.09 -16.16 4.27
N ARG A 161 0.46 -17.36 4.35
CA ARG A 161 1.16 -18.62 4.07
C ARG A 161 1.64 -18.70 2.61
N ARG A 162 0.91 -18.11 1.67
CA ARG A 162 1.31 -18.08 0.26
C ARG A 162 2.55 -17.21 0.03
N ILE A 163 2.64 -16.05 0.67
CA ILE A 163 3.84 -15.18 0.63
C ILE A 163 5.05 -15.93 1.17
N ASP A 164 4.88 -16.63 2.28
CA ASP A 164 5.92 -17.45 2.88
C ASP A 164 6.37 -18.59 1.95
N ALA A 165 5.42 -19.30 1.34
CA ALA A 165 5.69 -20.38 0.38
C ALA A 165 6.38 -19.88 -0.91
N TRP A 166 6.19 -18.63 -1.31
CA TRP A 166 6.93 -18.02 -2.42
C TRP A 166 8.35 -17.60 -2.05
N GLY A 167 8.73 -17.69 -0.77
CA GLY A 167 10.05 -17.32 -0.29
C GLY A 167 10.31 -15.81 -0.30
N MET A 168 9.26 -14.99 -0.29
CA MET A 168 9.44 -13.55 -0.14
C MET A 168 10.05 -13.26 1.23
N ALA A 169 11.11 -12.44 1.25
CA ALA A 169 11.81 -12.15 2.49
C ALA A 169 11.03 -11.17 3.39
N TYR A 170 10.23 -10.31 2.79
CA TYR A 170 9.41 -9.30 3.46
C TYR A 170 8.17 -8.95 2.63
N ALA A 171 7.18 -8.39 3.32
CA ALA A 171 5.97 -7.83 2.72
C ALA A 171 5.43 -6.67 3.58
N SER A 172 4.47 -5.91 3.07
CA SER A 172 3.85 -4.76 3.75
C SER A 172 2.33 -4.82 3.64
N ASP A 173 1.73 -5.75 4.40
CA ASP A 173 0.32 -6.15 4.21
C ASP A 173 -0.63 -5.59 5.26
N GLY A 174 -0.13 -4.90 6.27
CA GLY A 174 -0.94 -4.43 7.39
C GLY A 174 -0.49 -3.08 7.94
N ARG A 175 -1.17 -2.68 9.02
CA ARG A 175 -0.84 -1.51 9.84
C ARG A 175 -0.16 -1.96 11.12
N GLY A 176 0.68 -1.12 11.68
CA GLY A 176 1.37 -1.46 12.94
C GLY A 176 2.34 -0.39 13.39
N THR A 177 3.11 -0.71 14.42
CA THR A 177 4.06 0.23 15.00
C THR A 177 5.51 -0.07 14.61
N GLY A 178 5.80 -1.18 13.95
CA GLY A 178 7.14 -1.54 13.47
C GLY A 178 7.20 -2.96 12.91
N PRO A 179 8.37 -3.38 12.38
CA PRO A 179 8.56 -4.69 11.76
C PRO A 179 8.31 -5.85 12.71
N TYR A 180 7.77 -6.96 12.21
CA TYR A 180 7.48 -8.17 12.97
C TYR A 180 7.47 -9.43 12.10
N LEU A 181 7.57 -10.61 12.72
CA LEU A 181 7.31 -11.91 12.11
C LEU A 181 5.84 -12.28 12.35
N PRO A 182 5.04 -12.49 11.29
CA PRO A 182 3.63 -12.86 11.47
C PRO A 182 3.50 -14.29 12.00
N GLN A 183 2.54 -14.51 12.90
CA GLN A 183 2.21 -15.81 13.46
C GLN A 183 0.79 -16.20 13.11
N ILE A 184 0.61 -17.43 12.62
CA ILE A 184 -0.69 -18.02 12.28
C ILE A 184 -0.83 -19.33 13.03
N GLU A 185 -1.90 -19.45 13.84
CA GLU A 185 -2.19 -20.67 14.62
C GLU A 185 -0.99 -21.15 15.45
N GLY A 186 -0.25 -20.20 16.03
CA GLY A 186 0.94 -20.49 16.84
C GLY A 186 2.24 -20.71 16.05
N VAL A 187 2.20 -20.77 14.71
CA VAL A 187 3.37 -20.96 13.86
C VAL A 187 3.84 -19.62 13.30
N ALA A 188 5.10 -19.26 13.58
CA ALA A 188 5.74 -18.09 13.00
C ALA A 188 6.08 -18.35 11.52
N LEU A 189 5.81 -17.37 10.67
CA LEU A 189 6.21 -17.37 9.27
C LEU A 189 7.62 -16.76 9.10
N ALA A 190 8.28 -17.08 8.00
CA ALA A 190 9.67 -16.67 7.77
C ALA A 190 9.82 -15.27 7.20
N HIS A 191 8.81 -14.76 6.47
CA HIS A 191 8.85 -13.42 5.91
C HIS A 191 8.58 -12.35 6.98
N VAL A 192 9.27 -11.21 6.85
CA VAL A 192 9.08 -10.07 7.75
C VAL A 192 7.92 -9.20 7.25
N GLN A 193 7.04 -8.80 8.13
CA GLN A 193 6.07 -7.74 7.83
C GLN A 193 6.66 -6.37 8.16
N LEU A 194 6.58 -5.46 7.20
CA LEU A 194 6.94 -4.04 7.29
C LEU A 194 5.65 -3.21 7.25
N PRO A 195 4.90 -3.13 8.37
CA PRO A 195 3.58 -2.52 8.36
C PRO A 195 3.66 -1.01 8.10
N THR A 196 2.63 -0.45 7.48
CA THR A 196 2.46 1.01 7.42
C THR A 196 2.31 1.55 8.85
N THR A 197 3.18 2.49 9.21
CA THR A 197 3.26 3.06 10.57
C THR A 197 2.71 4.48 10.64
N LEU A 198 2.85 5.25 9.56
CA LEU A 198 2.31 6.60 9.44
C LEU A 198 0.88 6.57 8.89
N PRO A 199 0.03 7.55 9.24
CA PRO A 199 -1.24 7.73 8.54
C PRO A 199 -1.00 8.10 7.07
N THR A 200 -1.93 7.70 6.19
CA THR A 200 -1.94 8.17 4.81
C THR A 200 -2.59 9.55 4.71
N LEU A 201 -2.36 10.30 3.61
CA LEU A 201 -2.91 11.64 3.48
C LEU A 201 -4.45 11.63 3.48
N ASP A 202 -5.08 10.64 2.87
CA ASP A 202 -6.55 10.50 2.83
C ASP A 202 -7.17 10.11 4.19
N GLU A 203 -6.38 9.58 5.12
CA GLU A 203 -6.79 9.35 6.51
C GLU A 203 -6.84 10.67 7.30
N LEU A 204 -5.93 11.59 7.03
CA LEU A 204 -5.82 12.87 7.73
C LEU A 204 -6.75 13.94 7.16
N ILE A 205 -6.90 14.01 5.83
CA ILE A 205 -7.74 15.04 5.18
C ILE A 205 -9.19 14.93 5.66
N GLY A 206 -9.72 16.09 6.10
CA GLY A 206 -11.08 16.21 6.62
C GLY A 206 -11.23 15.90 8.10
N THR A 207 -10.13 15.69 8.81
CA THR A 207 -10.10 15.58 10.28
C THR A 207 -9.44 16.83 10.87
N ASP A 208 -9.91 17.32 12.00
CA ASP A 208 -9.28 18.40 12.81
C ASP A 208 -8.82 19.64 12.01
N GLY A 209 -9.56 20.01 10.95
CA GLY A 209 -9.22 21.15 10.09
C GLY A 209 -8.08 20.89 9.10
N ILE A 210 -7.70 19.61 8.90
CA ILE A 210 -6.69 19.22 7.93
C ILE A 210 -7.32 19.12 6.53
N ASP A 211 -6.69 19.80 5.57
CA ASP A 211 -7.05 19.76 4.14
C ASP A 211 -5.82 19.50 3.25
N ALA A 212 -6.00 19.52 1.95
CA ALA A 212 -4.90 19.27 1.01
C ALA A 212 -3.76 20.31 1.09
N GLY A 213 -4.02 21.50 1.60
CA GLY A 213 -3.03 22.58 1.72
C GLY A 213 -2.12 22.44 2.94
N ASN A 214 -2.60 21.82 4.02
CA ASN A 214 -1.85 21.69 5.27
C ASN A 214 -1.52 20.27 5.70
N VAL A 215 -2.01 19.25 4.98
CA VAL A 215 -1.83 17.83 5.34
C VAL A 215 -0.36 17.40 5.41
N ALA A 216 0.51 17.96 4.54
CA ALA A 216 1.94 17.67 4.60
C ALA A 216 2.55 18.13 5.93
N THR A 217 2.22 19.34 6.38
CA THR A 217 2.67 19.87 7.67
C THR A 217 2.15 19.03 8.84
N ALA A 218 0.89 18.62 8.78
CA ALA A 218 0.29 17.77 9.81
C ALA A 218 1.04 16.40 9.89
N LEU A 219 1.29 15.75 8.75
CA LEU A 219 1.99 14.46 8.72
C LEU A 219 3.46 14.60 9.18
N LEU A 220 4.17 15.66 8.78
CA LEU A 220 5.53 15.93 9.24
C LEU A 220 5.58 16.08 10.77
N GLY A 221 4.54 16.65 11.38
CA GLY A 221 4.42 16.75 12.84
C GLY A 221 4.19 15.43 13.56
N LEU A 222 3.72 14.40 12.84
CA LEU A 222 3.53 13.04 13.37
C LEU A 222 4.76 12.14 13.15
N THR A 223 5.77 12.61 12.42
CA THR A 223 6.96 11.83 12.10
C THR A 223 7.93 11.81 13.29
N GLU A 224 8.33 10.64 13.74
CA GLU A 224 9.26 10.43 14.84
C GLU A 224 10.72 10.52 14.36
N ALA A 225 11.54 11.38 14.97
CA ALA A 225 12.89 11.71 14.50
C ALA A 225 13.91 10.57 14.62
N ASP A 226 13.71 9.63 15.54
CA ASP A 226 14.66 8.59 15.91
C ASP A 226 14.20 7.17 15.58
N ARG A 227 13.09 7.05 14.83
CA ARG A 227 12.45 5.77 14.50
C ARG A 227 12.27 5.59 13.02
N ASP A 228 12.56 4.37 12.54
CA ASP A 228 12.21 3.95 11.19
C ASP A 228 10.70 3.82 11.03
N GLN A 229 10.16 4.39 9.96
CA GLN A 229 8.72 4.43 9.71
C GLN A 229 8.41 4.05 8.25
N VAL A 230 7.19 3.59 8.02
CA VAL A 230 6.67 3.28 6.67
C VAL A 230 5.52 4.21 6.37
N PHE A 231 5.63 4.95 5.29
CA PHE A 231 4.56 5.78 4.74
C PHE A 231 3.99 5.13 3.48
N THR A 232 2.68 4.88 3.48
CA THR A 232 1.97 4.43 2.29
C THR A 232 1.33 5.60 1.59
N LEU A 233 1.56 5.69 0.28
CA LEU A 233 0.97 6.67 -0.62
C LEU A 233 0.32 5.95 -1.81
N HIS A 234 -0.63 6.60 -2.47
CA HIS A 234 -1.37 6.03 -3.59
C HIS A 234 -1.06 6.78 -4.88
N ALA A 235 -0.76 6.06 -5.95
CA ALA A 235 -0.45 6.68 -7.24
C ALA A 235 -1.57 7.61 -7.74
N GLU A 236 -2.82 7.32 -7.37
CA GLU A 236 -4.01 8.11 -7.70
C GLU A 236 -4.07 9.46 -6.98
N LEU A 237 -3.53 9.53 -5.77
CA LEU A 237 -3.62 10.69 -4.88
C LEU A 237 -2.36 11.54 -4.97
N GLU A 238 -1.23 11.01 -4.49
CA GLU A 238 0.06 11.69 -4.45
C GLU A 238 0.71 11.81 -5.84
N GLY A 239 0.36 10.93 -6.79
CA GLY A 239 0.66 11.08 -8.21
C GLY A 239 -0.37 11.96 -8.95
N GLY A 240 -1.36 12.50 -8.25
CA GLY A 240 -2.47 13.30 -8.78
C GLY A 240 -2.59 14.66 -8.08
N LEU A 241 -3.75 14.90 -7.47
CA LEU A 241 -4.07 16.19 -6.84
C LEU A 241 -3.22 16.49 -5.59
N LEU A 242 -2.72 15.47 -4.90
CA LEU A 242 -1.87 15.62 -3.72
C LEU A 242 -0.36 15.64 -4.05
N ALA A 243 0.03 15.75 -5.32
CA ALA A 243 1.43 15.82 -5.71
C ALA A 243 2.19 17.00 -5.03
N PRO A 244 1.62 18.22 -4.87
CA PRO A 244 2.28 19.28 -4.13
C PRO A 244 2.51 18.93 -2.65
N ALA A 245 1.56 18.26 -2.01
CA ALA A 245 1.71 17.80 -0.62
C ALA A 245 2.79 16.73 -0.51
N PHE A 246 2.88 15.81 -1.48
CA PHE A 246 3.93 14.80 -1.51
C PHE A 246 5.33 15.41 -1.72
N ASP A 247 5.49 16.35 -2.65
CA ASP A 247 6.76 17.06 -2.85
C ASP A 247 7.19 17.82 -1.56
N ALA A 248 6.22 18.41 -0.83
CA ALA A 248 6.48 19.04 0.46
C ALA A 248 6.91 18.02 1.53
N LEU A 249 6.32 16.83 1.57
CA LEU A 249 6.73 15.74 2.48
C LEU A 249 8.15 15.27 2.19
N LEU A 250 8.50 15.02 0.93
CA LEU A 250 9.86 14.61 0.55
C LEU A 250 10.91 15.61 1.03
N SER A 251 10.63 16.90 0.84
CA SER A 251 11.51 18.00 1.28
C SER A 251 11.56 18.11 2.80
N GLY A 252 10.40 18.02 3.46
CA GLY A 252 10.26 18.12 4.91
C GLY A 252 10.97 16.99 5.66
N TRP A 253 10.78 15.74 5.25
CA TRP A 253 11.48 14.59 5.87
C TRP A 253 13.00 14.70 5.73
N ARG A 254 13.48 15.18 4.59
CA ARG A 254 14.92 15.46 4.43
C ARG A 254 15.41 16.56 5.36
N ALA A 255 14.64 17.62 5.51
CA ALA A 255 14.96 18.70 6.45
C ALA A 255 14.95 18.22 7.90
N GLN A 256 14.10 17.24 8.25
CA GLN A 256 14.09 16.55 9.55
C GLN A 256 15.25 15.54 9.71
N GLY A 257 16.05 15.28 8.65
CA GLY A 257 17.21 14.39 8.71
C GLY A 257 16.89 12.93 8.43
N HIS A 258 15.72 12.59 7.84
CA HIS A 258 15.38 11.22 7.48
C HIS A 258 16.00 10.81 6.14
N ALA A 259 16.40 9.53 6.04
CA ALA A 259 16.70 8.89 4.76
C ALA A 259 15.43 8.33 4.13
N LEU A 260 15.17 8.66 2.86
CA LEU A 260 14.02 8.18 2.09
C LEU A 260 14.42 6.92 1.33
N VAL A 261 13.87 5.79 1.75
CA VAL A 261 14.24 4.45 1.26
C VAL A 261 13.03 3.70 0.70
N ASP A 262 13.26 2.60 -0.02
CA ASP A 262 12.25 1.60 -0.34
C ASP A 262 12.08 0.57 0.81
N LEU A 263 11.13 -0.34 0.69
CA LEU A 263 10.91 -1.39 1.69
C LEU A 263 12.11 -2.33 1.78
N GLY A 264 12.76 -2.63 0.66
CA GLY A 264 13.98 -3.44 0.63
C GLY A 264 15.13 -2.80 1.39
N GLY A 265 15.33 -1.49 1.25
CA GLY A 265 16.32 -0.71 2.00
C GLY A 265 16.01 -0.67 3.50
N LEU A 266 14.73 -0.58 3.88
CA LEU A 266 14.33 -0.71 5.28
C LEU A 266 14.64 -2.12 5.80
N PHE A 267 14.22 -3.16 5.07
CA PHE A 267 14.44 -4.56 5.44
C PHE A 267 15.93 -4.90 5.61
N ALA A 268 16.79 -4.47 4.71
CA ALA A 268 18.23 -4.74 4.73
C ALA A 268 18.92 -4.26 6.01
N GLY A 269 18.37 -3.25 6.66
CA GLY A 269 18.91 -2.71 7.92
C GLY A 269 18.37 -3.36 9.20
N LEU A 270 17.50 -4.39 9.09
CA LEU A 270 16.88 -5.01 10.26
C LEU A 270 17.70 -6.19 10.83
N ASP A 271 17.85 -6.25 12.15
CA ASP A 271 18.25 -7.49 12.82
C ASP A 271 17.02 -8.38 13.04
N ARG A 272 16.79 -9.32 12.12
CA ARG A 272 15.62 -10.21 12.13
C ARG A 272 15.49 -11.04 13.43
N ARG A 273 16.58 -11.32 14.12
CA ARG A 273 16.57 -12.10 15.38
C ARG A 273 15.95 -11.33 16.54
N ARG A 274 15.84 -10.00 16.41
CA ARG A 274 15.28 -9.11 17.42
C ARG A 274 13.82 -8.75 17.16
N LEU A 275 13.25 -9.19 16.01
CA LEU A 275 11.87 -8.88 15.66
C LEU A 275 10.90 -9.66 16.55
N PRO A 276 9.84 -9.02 17.04
CA PRO A 276 8.79 -9.73 17.75
C PRO A 276 8.04 -10.65 16.78
N THR A 277 7.59 -11.79 17.27
CA THR A 277 6.62 -12.65 16.59
C THR A 277 5.23 -12.29 17.11
N LEU A 278 4.34 -11.84 16.20
CA LEU A 278 3.01 -11.35 16.55
C LEU A 278 1.93 -12.10 15.78
N PRO A 279 0.81 -12.44 16.44
CA PRO A 279 -0.33 -13.00 15.73
C PRO A 279 -0.89 -11.98 14.73
N ILE A 280 -1.40 -12.45 13.61
CA ILE A 280 -2.19 -11.60 12.73
C ILE A 280 -3.53 -11.27 13.43
N ALA A 281 -3.94 -10.02 13.35
CA ALA A 281 -5.16 -9.55 13.96
C ALA A 281 -5.92 -8.62 13.01
N TRP A 282 -7.23 -8.51 13.25
CA TRP A 282 -8.07 -7.52 12.61
C TRP A 282 -8.33 -6.40 13.62
N GLY A 283 -8.33 -5.16 13.15
CA GLY A 283 -8.58 -4.00 13.98
C GLY A 283 -8.96 -2.77 13.17
N GLU A 284 -9.48 -1.77 13.86
CA GLU A 284 -9.85 -0.49 13.28
C GLU A 284 -8.67 0.47 13.28
N VAL A 285 -8.60 1.32 12.26
CA VAL A 285 -7.60 2.40 12.13
C VAL A 285 -8.35 3.71 11.92
N PRO A 286 -8.01 4.78 12.65
CA PRO A 286 -8.61 6.10 12.46
C PRO A 286 -8.55 6.55 10.98
N GLY A 287 -9.64 7.11 10.48
CA GLY A 287 -9.76 7.53 9.08
C GLY A 287 -10.08 6.42 8.08
N ARG A 288 -10.07 5.14 8.48
CA ARG A 288 -10.48 4.00 7.65
C ARG A 288 -11.86 3.48 8.04
N SER A 289 -12.57 2.92 7.07
CA SER A 289 -13.86 2.26 7.31
C SER A 289 -13.69 0.74 7.41
N GLY A 290 -14.19 0.15 8.51
CA GLY A 290 -14.08 -1.28 8.78
C GLY A 290 -12.73 -1.70 9.32
N GLU A 291 -12.60 -3.00 9.59
CA GLU A 291 -11.38 -3.58 10.11
C GLU A 291 -10.40 -3.96 8.97
N LEU A 292 -9.12 -3.91 9.28
CA LEU A 292 -8.02 -4.31 8.42
C LEU A 292 -6.96 -5.07 9.22
N ILE A 293 -5.93 -5.59 8.58
CA ILE A 293 -4.83 -6.27 9.28
C ILE A 293 -4.03 -5.25 10.09
N VAL A 294 -3.93 -5.51 11.39
CA VAL A 294 -3.10 -4.75 12.34
C VAL A 294 -2.12 -5.66 13.06
N ALA A 295 -0.89 -5.18 13.24
CA ALA A 295 0.01 -5.81 14.19
C ALA A 295 -0.39 -5.39 15.60
N PRO A 296 -0.71 -6.32 16.51
CA PRO A 296 -0.95 -5.97 17.90
C PRO A 296 0.26 -5.26 18.50
N VAL A 297 0.02 -4.28 19.34
CA VAL A 297 1.14 -3.66 20.09
C VAL A 297 1.76 -4.74 20.95
N ALA A 298 3.06 -5.00 20.75
CA ALA A 298 3.79 -5.92 21.61
C ALA A 298 3.65 -5.42 23.06
N ARG A 299 2.96 -6.18 23.90
CA ARG A 299 2.91 -5.85 25.33
C ARG A 299 4.33 -5.89 25.87
N ALA A 300 4.85 -4.75 26.29
CA ALA A 300 6.11 -4.69 27.03
C ALA A 300 5.93 -5.56 28.30
N GLY A 301 6.62 -6.71 28.32
CA GLY A 301 6.85 -7.49 29.55
C GLY A 301 5.73 -8.44 29.95
N ALA A 302 5.75 -9.64 29.41
CA ALA A 302 5.56 -10.84 30.22
C ALA A 302 6.91 -11.59 30.18
N ARG A 303 7.77 -11.23 31.12
CA ARG A 303 8.94 -12.07 31.48
C ARG A 303 8.49 -13.19 32.37
#